data_365d54643c90f009f81390b63d654c5a
#
_entry.id   365d54643c90f009f81390b63d654c5a
#
_cell.length_a   1.000
_cell.length_b   1.000
_cell.length_c   1.000
_cell.angle_alpha   90.00
_cell.angle_beta   90.00
_cell.angle_gamma   90.00
#
_symmetry.space_group_name_H-M   'P 1'
#
loop_
_entity.id
_entity.type
_entity.pdbx_description
1 polymer ?
#
loop_
_entity_poly.entity_id
_entity_poly.type
_entity_poly.pdbx_seq_one_letter_code
_entity_poly.pdbx_strand_id
1 'polypeptide(L)'
;MNLSFEPPPPYDLGPDPDLGLWLAEVARETDRIVHLGPDDGRGHGQLCWDVLEPTGLLRPHCGHCTHGHGGPRSAQQADSALKIHVPPQEAAPWIAATLVRNLVFRGEEGDVRPVAEAVGAGLVALLGPQAQWRANGCVAYREGARGNVGWSPVTEATFDAAVVGIGNGHAVVIVATGED
;
A
#
# COMPACT_ATOMS: atom_id res chain seq x y z
N MET A 1 -18.26 -17.83 13.73
CA MET A 1 -18.25 -17.98 12.26
C MET A 1 -16.80 -17.88 11.84
N ASN A 2 -16.16 -19.00 11.43
CA ASN A 2 -14.80 -18.99 10.90
C ASN A 2 -14.90 -18.49 9.45
N LEU A 3 -14.49 -17.26 9.20
CA LEU A 3 -14.22 -16.79 7.86
C LEU A 3 -12.89 -17.42 7.42
N SER A 4 -12.97 -18.50 6.65
CA SER A 4 -11.82 -19.01 5.91
C SER A 4 -11.42 -17.93 4.90
N PHE A 5 -10.35 -17.23 5.19
CA PHE A 5 -9.72 -16.36 4.22
C PHE A 5 -9.06 -17.26 3.18
N GLU A 6 -9.67 -17.38 2.02
CA GLU A 6 -9.04 -18.03 0.88
C GLU A 6 -7.95 -17.06 0.38
N PRO A 7 -6.67 -17.45 0.37
CA PRO A 7 -5.63 -16.55 -0.12
C PRO A 7 -5.95 -16.20 -1.59
N PRO A 8 -5.69 -14.95 -2.01
CA PRO A 8 -5.86 -14.57 -3.40
C PRO A 8 -5.05 -15.50 -4.31
N PRO A 9 -5.51 -15.71 -5.57
CA PRO A 9 -4.84 -16.60 -6.51
C PRO A 9 -3.36 -16.20 -6.66
N PRO A 10 -2.47 -17.19 -6.98
CA PRO A 10 -1.04 -16.93 -7.08
C PRO A 10 -0.79 -15.80 -8.09
N TYR A 11 -0.10 -14.78 -7.62
CA TYR A 11 0.29 -13.62 -8.41
C TYR A 11 1.03 -14.08 -9.66
N ASP A 12 0.73 -13.47 -10.82
CA ASP A 12 1.58 -13.59 -11.99
C ASP A 12 2.87 -12.81 -11.67
N LEU A 13 3.79 -13.55 -11.08
CA LEU A 13 5.09 -13.03 -10.68
C LEU A 13 5.85 -12.76 -11.96
N GLY A 14 6.01 -11.52 -12.34
CA GLY A 14 6.84 -11.12 -13.46
C GLY A 14 8.23 -11.82 -13.48
N PRO A 15 9.21 -11.33 -14.20
CA PRO A 15 10.45 -12.06 -14.51
C PRO A 15 11.30 -12.46 -13.28
N ASP A 16 10.97 -11.96 -12.10
CA ASP A 16 11.63 -12.36 -10.84
C ASP A 16 10.63 -13.08 -9.91
N PRO A 17 10.56 -14.42 -9.94
CA PRO A 17 9.65 -15.19 -9.08
C PRO A 17 9.93 -15.01 -7.59
N ASP A 18 11.14 -14.64 -7.20
CA ASP A 18 11.50 -14.47 -5.80
C ASP A 18 10.90 -13.17 -5.23
N LEU A 19 10.79 -12.11 -6.05
CA LEU A 19 10.27 -10.81 -5.62
C LEU A 19 8.82 -10.90 -5.12
N GLY A 20 7.97 -11.61 -5.84
CA GLY A 20 6.58 -11.78 -5.43
C GLY A 20 6.44 -12.63 -4.16
N LEU A 21 7.26 -13.66 -4.02
CA LEU A 21 7.30 -14.48 -2.81
C LEU A 21 7.77 -13.65 -1.61
N TRP A 22 8.81 -12.85 -1.76
CA TRP A 22 9.32 -11.97 -0.71
C TRP A 22 8.31 -10.89 -0.32
N LEU A 23 7.64 -10.29 -1.30
CA LEU A 23 6.59 -9.32 -1.03
C LEU A 23 5.43 -9.95 -0.23
N ALA A 24 5.00 -11.16 -0.62
CA ALA A 24 3.94 -11.88 0.08
C ALA A 24 4.37 -12.28 1.50
N GLU A 25 5.63 -12.69 1.70
CA GLU A 25 6.18 -13.03 3.01
C GLU A 25 6.23 -11.81 3.93
N VAL A 26 6.79 -10.70 3.47
CA VAL A 26 6.83 -9.45 4.25
C VAL A 26 5.42 -8.97 4.58
N ALA A 27 4.51 -9.03 3.62
CA ALA A 27 3.12 -8.63 3.83
C ALA A 27 2.43 -9.47 4.91
N ARG A 28 2.67 -10.80 4.91
CA ARG A 28 2.14 -11.72 5.92
C ARG A 28 2.73 -11.45 7.31
N GLU A 29 4.05 -11.21 7.40
CA GLU A 29 4.74 -10.91 8.65
C GLU A 29 4.31 -9.57 9.26
N THR A 30 3.95 -8.62 8.42
CA THR A 30 3.63 -7.24 8.82
C THR A 30 2.14 -6.90 8.72
N ASP A 31 1.28 -7.89 8.41
CA ASP A 31 -0.17 -7.72 8.22
C ASP A 31 -0.51 -6.60 7.21
N ARG A 32 0.09 -6.68 6.03
CA ARG A 32 -0.11 -5.70 4.95
C ARG A 32 -0.94 -6.30 3.82
N ILE A 33 -1.70 -5.44 3.16
CA ILE A 33 -2.40 -5.78 1.93
C ILE A 33 -1.46 -5.43 0.78
N VAL A 34 -1.17 -6.42 -0.06
CA VAL A 34 -0.29 -6.26 -1.21
C VAL A 34 -0.92 -6.85 -2.46
N HIS A 35 -0.65 -6.22 -3.58
CA HIS A 35 -0.96 -6.72 -4.91
C HIS A 35 0.20 -6.39 -5.84
N LEU A 36 0.64 -7.37 -6.60
CA LEU A 36 1.57 -7.20 -7.74
C LEU A 36 0.99 -7.97 -8.92
N GLY A 37 0.79 -7.30 -10.04
CA GLY A 37 0.18 -7.89 -11.22
C GLY A 37 0.43 -7.08 -12.48
N PRO A 38 -0.17 -7.48 -13.62
CA PRO A 38 -0.06 -6.72 -14.86
C PRO A 38 -0.77 -5.36 -14.73
N ASP A 39 -0.19 -4.36 -15.41
CA ASP A 39 -0.88 -3.10 -15.66
C ASP A 39 -1.87 -3.29 -16.82
N ASP A 40 -3.15 -3.24 -16.51
CA ASP A 40 -4.24 -3.34 -17.50
C ASP A 40 -4.83 -1.97 -17.90
N GLY A 41 -4.11 -0.89 -17.60
CA GLY A 41 -4.50 0.48 -17.92
C GLY A 41 -5.47 1.12 -16.94
N ARG A 42 -5.77 0.46 -15.81
CA ARG A 42 -6.51 1.10 -14.71
C ARG A 42 -5.63 2.13 -14.01
N GLY A 43 -6.02 3.31 -13.76
CA GLY A 43 -5.23 4.28 -13.00
C GLY A 43 -5.02 3.89 -11.52
N HIS A 44 -4.13 4.60 -10.82
CA HIS A 44 -3.75 4.31 -9.43
C HIS A 44 -4.94 4.18 -8.47
N GLY A 45 -5.94 5.07 -8.59
CA GLY A 45 -7.11 5.05 -7.73
C GLY A 45 -8.00 3.83 -7.97
N GLN A 46 -8.17 3.41 -9.24
CA GLN A 46 -8.94 2.21 -9.56
C GLN A 46 -8.24 0.94 -9.06
N LEU A 47 -6.93 0.83 -9.26
CA LEU A 47 -6.13 -0.29 -8.75
C LEU A 47 -6.22 -0.38 -7.22
N CYS A 48 -6.03 0.72 -6.51
CA CYS A 48 -6.15 0.77 -5.06
C CYS A 48 -7.56 0.35 -4.59
N TRP A 49 -8.60 0.86 -5.24
CA TRP A 49 -9.98 0.52 -4.97
C TRP A 49 -10.24 -0.98 -5.14
N ASP A 50 -9.88 -1.55 -6.28
CA ASP A 50 -10.15 -2.95 -6.63
C ASP A 50 -9.42 -3.93 -5.69
N VAL A 51 -8.23 -3.56 -5.20
CA VAL A 51 -7.49 -4.35 -4.21
C VAL A 51 -8.13 -4.27 -2.82
N LEU A 52 -8.69 -3.12 -2.44
CA LEU A 52 -9.28 -2.91 -1.12
C LEU A 52 -10.74 -3.36 -1.00
N GLU A 53 -11.52 -3.31 -2.09
CA GLU A 53 -12.95 -3.64 -2.07
C GLU A 53 -13.26 -5.02 -1.49
N PRO A 54 -12.55 -6.10 -1.88
CA PRO A 54 -12.80 -7.44 -1.34
C PRO A 54 -12.38 -7.62 0.11
N THR A 55 -11.51 -6.74 0.64
CA THR A 55 -11.03 -6.85 2.03
C THR A 55 -12.05 -6.37 3.07
N GLY A 56 -13.05 -5.62 2.65
CA GLY A 56 -14.02 -4.99 3.54
C GLY A 56 -13.54 -3.68 4.19
N LEU A 57 -12.29 -3.27 4.00
CA LEU A 57 -11.70 -2.05 4.60
C LEU A 57 -12.28 -0.74 4.03
N LEU A 58 -13.08 -0.82 2.99
CA LEU A 58 -13.82 0.33 2.45
C LEU A 58 -15.20 0.50 3.10
N ARG A 59 -15.57 -0.37 4.04
CA ARG A 59 -16.87 -0.33 4.73
C ARG A 59 -16.69 0.22 6.13
N PRO A 60 -17.58 1.14 6.58
CA PRO A 60 -17.57 1.59 7.97
C PRO A 60 -17.70 0.40 8.93
N HIS A 61 -16.77 0.27 9.87
CA HIS A 61 -16.74 -0.85 10.80
C HIS A 61 -17.87 -0.83 11.83
N CYS A 62 -18.52 0.31 12.05
CA CYS A 62 -19.63 0.39 13.00
C CYS A 62 -20.87 0.99 12.35
N GLY A 63 -21.99 0.27 12.48
CA GLY A 63 -23.33 0.77 12.10
C GLY A 63 -23.84 1.93 12.97
N HIS A 64 -23.11 2.33 14.00
CA HIS A 64 -23.46 3.39 14.94
C HIS A 64 -22.57 4.62 14.85
N CYS A 65 -21.41 4.52 14.18
CA CYS A 65 -20.53 5.66 13.97
C CYS A 65 -21.08 6.49 12.81
N THR A 66 -21.74 7.60 13.11
CA THR A 66 -22.14 8.61 12.13
C THR A 66 -20.94 9.33 11.51
N HIS A 67 -19.75 9.06 12.04
CA HIS A 67 -18.48 9.62 11.61
C HIS A 67 -17.61 8.47 11.10
N GLY A 68 -17.79 8.08 9.84
CA GLY A 68 -16.79 7.26 9.15
C GLY A 68 -15.44 8.00 9.17
N HIS A 69 -14.32 7.27 9.25
CA HIS A 69 -12.98 7.87 9.23
C HIS A 69 -12.66 8.56 7.90
N GLY A 70 -13.63 8.62 6.98
CA GLY A 70 -13.54 9.39 5.74
C GLY A 70 -12.85 8.64 4.61
N GLY A 71 -12.81 7.31 4.66
CA GLY A 71 -12.32 6.48 3.56
C GLY A 71 -13.06 6.73 2.24
N PRO A 72 -12.44 6.40 1.11
CA PRO A 72 -13.02 6.62 -0.20
C PRO A 72 -14.29 5.77 -0.41
N ARG A 73 -15.25 6.30 -1.16
CA ARG A 73 -16.49 5.62 -1.55
C ARG A 73 -16.53 5.30 -3.04
N SER A 74 -15.44 5.55 -3.73
CA SER A 74 -15.28 5.26 -5.16
C SER A 74 -13.79 5.27 -5.52
N ALA A 75 -13.44 4.65 -6.65
CA ALA A 75 -12.11 4.70 -7.22
C ALA A 75 -11.61 6.13 -7.48
N GLN A 76 -12.51 7.06 -7.86
CA GLN A 76 -12.17 8.47 -8.05
C GLN A 76 -11.76 9.14 -6.73
N GLN A 77 -12.42 8.80 -5.62
CA GLN A 77 -12.03 9.32 -4.31
C GLN A 77 -10.72 8.70 -3.83
N ALA A 78 -10.48 7.39 -4.10
CA ALA A 78 -9.21 6.75 -3.85
C ALA A 78 -8.07 7.42 -4.65
N ASP A 79 -8.30 7.76 -5.92
CA ASP A 79 -7.33 8.52 -6.72
C ASP A 79 -7.04 9.90 -6.12
N SER A 80 -8.07 10.59 -5.64
CA SER A 80 -7.92 11.88 -4.96
C SER A 80 -7.19 11.78 -3.62
N ALA A 81 -7.29 10.63 -2.93
CA ALA A 81 -6.54 10.36 -1.69
C ALA A 81 -5.06 10.09 -1.97
N LEU A 82 -4.71 9.44 -3.07
CA LEU A 82 -3.34 9.18 -3.53
C LEU A 82 -2.70 10.41 -4.17
N LYS A 83 -2.70 11.53 -3.44
CA LYS A 83 -2.33 12.86 -3.97
C LYS A 83 -0.82 13.13 -4.02
N ILE A 84 -0.01 12.32 -3.36
CA ILE A 84 1.43 12.52 -3.30
C ILE A 84 2.07 11.78 -4.48
N HIS A 85 2.73 12.54 -5.34
CA HIS A 85 3.59 11.98 -6.37
C HIS A 85 4.95 11.65 -5.75
N VAL A 86 5.32 10.38 -5.78
CA VAL A 86 6.61 9.92 -5.27
C VAL A 86 7.56 9.78 -6.45
N PRO A 87 8.70 10.49 -6.46
CA PRO A 87 9.70 10.32 -7.51
C PRO A 87 10.22 8.89 -7.53
N PRO A 88 10.47 8.26 -8.70
CA PRO A 88 10.92 6.86 -8.77
C PRO A 88 12.15 6.56 -7.92
N GLN A 89 13.09 7.50 -7.83
CA GLN A 89 14.30 7.36 -7.01
C GLN A 89 14.03 7.39 -5.49
N GLU A 90 12.85 7.84 -5.07
CA GLU A 90 12.41 7.88 -3.67
C GLU A 90 11.42 6.74 -3.35
N ALA A 91 10.95 5.99 -4.35
CA ALA A 91 9.88 5.01 -4.16
C ALA A 91 10.30 3.83 -3.27
N ALA A 92 11.54 3.32 -3.39
CA ALA A 92 12.00 2.19 -2.59
C ALA A 92 11.95 2.47 -1.06
N PRO A 93 12.45 3.61 -0.54
CA PRO A 93 12.26 3.95 0.87
C PRO A 93 10.78 4.08 1.30
N TRP A 94 9.91 4.60 0.41
CA TRP A 94 8.48 4.70 0.70
C TRP A 94 7.83 3.33 0.82
N ILE A 95 8.15 2.41 -0.11
CA ILE A 95 7.67 1.03 -0.10
C ILE A 95 8.12 0.33 1.18
N ALA A 96 9.42 0.37 1.48
CA ALA A 96 9.98 -0.25 2.67
C ALA A 96 9.31 0.29 3.95
N ALA A 97 9.15 1.60 4.07
CA ALA A 97 8.49 2.21 5.22
C ALA A 97 7.02 1.79 5.34
N THR A 98 6.28 1.69 4.22
CA THR A 98 4.88 1.21 4.24
C THR A 98 4.78 -0.24 4.70
N LEU A 99 5.76 -1.08 4.31
CA LEU A 99 5.78 -2.49 4.69
C LEU A 99 6.08 -2.72 6.17
N VAL A 100 7.00 -1.94 6.80
CA VAL A 100 7.49 -2.26 8.15
C VAL A 100 6.99 -1.33 9.25
N ARG A 101 6.34 -0.22 8.92
CA ARG A 101 5.98 0.77 9.92
C ARG A 101 4.70 0.41 10.66
N ASN A 102 4.77 0.36 11.99
CA ASN A 102 3.58 0.35 12.82
C ASN A 102 2.95 1.75 12.84
N LEU A 103 1.73 1.89 12.30
CA LEU A 103 1.06 3.17 12.14
C LEU A 103 0.52 3.73 13.46
N VAL A 104 0.22 2.87 14.42
CA VAL A 104 -0.33 3.25 15.73
C VAL A 104 0.78 3.70 16.66
N PHE A 105 1.82 2.90 16.82
CA PHE A 105 2.88 3.13 17.81
C PHE A 105 4.11 3.85 17.25
N ARG A 106 4.11 4.20 15.97
CA ARG A 106 5.22 4.87 15.26
C ARG A 106 6.56 4.13 15.37
N GLY A 107 6.51 2.84 15.68
CA GLY A 107 7.66 1.94 15.68
C GLY A 107 7.85 1.24 14.34
N GLU A 108 8.86 0.41 14.27
CA GLU A 108 9.10 -0.51 13.15
C GLU A 108 8.83 -1.92 13.61
N GLU A 109 8.24 -2.74 12.76
CA GLU A 109 8.00 -4.13 13.04
C GLU A 109 9.25 -4.94 12.72
N GLY A 110 9.99 -5.29 13.77
CA GLY A 110 10.98 -6.35 13.80
C GLY A 110 12.17 -6.28 12.81
N ASP A 111 12.76 -7.45 12.61
CA ASP A 111 13.94 -7.64 11.76
C ASP A 111 13.64 -7.71 10.27
N VAL A 112 12.40 -7.37 9.85
CA VAL A 112 11.96 -7.45 8.43
C VAL A 112 12.40 -6.26 7.57
N ARG A 113 12.97 -5.21 8.17
CA ARG A 113 13.40 -4.02 7.43
C ARG A 113 14.36 -4.32 6.27
N PRO A 114 15.44 -5.13 6.42
CA PRO A 114 16.33 -5.41 5.29
C PRO A 114 15.63 -6.10 4.13
N VAL A 115 14.66 -6.99 4.43
CA VAL A 115 13.87 -7.67 3.38
C VAL A 115 12.93 -6.68 2.71
N ALA A 116 12.27 -5.80 3.48
CA ALA A 116 11.39 -4.77 2.94
C ALA A 116 12.15 -3.76 2.05
N GLU A 117 13.38 -3.41 2.41
CA GLU A 117 14.25 -2.55 1.58
C GLU A 117 14.65 -3.25 0.27
N ALA A 118 14.98 -4.55 0.32
CA ALA A 118 15.27 -5.35 -0.87
C ALA A 118 14.04 -5.48 -1.78
N VAL A 119 12.86 -5.75 -1.21
CA VAL A 119 11.58 -5.79 -1.93
C VAL A 119 11.29 -4.43 -2.58
N GLY A 120 11.45 -3.33 -1.84
CA GLY A 120 11.25 -1.98 -2.36
C GLY A 120 12.15 -1.68 -3.56
N ALA A 121 13.44 -2.02 -3.46
CA ALA A 121 14.39 -1.87 -4.56
C ALA A 121 14.03 -2.75 -5.77
N GLY A 122 13.62 -4.00 -5.53
CA GLY A 122 13.17 -4.93 -6.57
C GLY A 122 11.94 -4.43 -7.31
N LEU A 123 10.92 -3.93 -6.59
CA LEU A 123 9.71 -3.36 -7.20
C LEU A 123 10.02 -2.12 -8.05
N VAL A 124 10.90 -1.24 -7.58
CA VAL A 124 11.32 -0.07 -8.37
C VAL A 124 12.07 -0.51 -9.64
N ALA A 125 12.93 -1.53 -9.55
CA ALA A 125 13.62 -2.07 -10.71
C ALA A 125 12.65 -2.72 -11.71
N LEU A 126 11.66 -3.49 -11.23
CA LEU A 126 10.63 -4.14 -12.05
C LEU A 126 9.79 -3.11 -12.80
N LEU A 127 9.28 -2.10 -12.11
CA LEU A 127 8.43 -1.07 -12.71
C LEU A 127 9.23 -0.06 -13.55
N GLY A 128 10.53 0.01 -13.34
CA GLY A 128 11.47 0.80 -14.16
C GLY A 128 11.48 2.30 -13.87
N PRO A 129 12.39 3.04 -14.54
CA PRO A 129 12.67 4.44 -14.22
C PRO A 129 11.56 5.41 -14.63
N GLN A 130 10.63 4.99 -15.47
CA GLN A 130 9.48 5.78 -15.91
C GLN A 130 8.21 5.47 -15.11
N ALA A 131 8.33 4.62 -14.07
CA ALA A 131 7.20 4.26 -13.24
C ALA A 131 6.57 5.50 -12.58
N GLN A 132 5.26 5.49 -12.51
CA GLN A 132 4.48 6.49 -11.80
C GLN A 132 4.11 5.95 -10.43
N TRP A 133 4.55 6.65 -9.39
CA TRP A 133 4.28 6.29 -8.01
C TRP A 133 3.44 7.34 -7.32
N ARG A 134 2.42 6.87 -6.60
CA ARG A 134 1.57 7.73 -5.77
C ARG A 134 1.41 7.17 -4.37
N ALA A 135 1.19 8.06 -3.40
CA ALA A 135 0.94 7.71 -2.00
C ALA A 135 -0.12 8.62 -1.38
N ASN A 136 -0.72 8.18 -0.29
CA ASN A 136 -1.74 8.95 0.43
C ASN A 136 -1.17 9.87 1.53
N GLY A 137 0.10 9.82 1.83
CA GLY A 137 0.80 10.80 2.66
C GLY A 137 1.21 10.36 4.06
N CYS A 138 0.73 9.23 4.57
CA CYS A 138 1.00 8.84 5.95
C CYS A 138 2.46 8.43 6.22
N VAL A 139 3.19 7.92 5.24
CA VAL A 139 4.52 7.31 5.40
C VAL A 139 5.67 8.24 5.06
N ALA A 140 5.40 9.43 4.53
CA ALA A 140 6.41 10.45 4.20
C ALA A 140 7.14 10.97 5.46
N TYR A 141 7.75 10.09 6.21
CA TYR A 141 8.60 10.49 7.32
C TYR A 141 10.06 10.47 6.87
N ARG A 142 10.50 11.55 6.26
CA ARG A 142 11.91 11.92 6.34
C ARG A 142 12.20 12.28 7.79
N GLU A 143 13.16 11.60 8.41
CA GLU A 143 13.77 12.11 9.64
C GLU A 143 14.10 13.59 9.43
N GLY A 144 13.45 14.46 10.19
CA GLY A 144 13.63 15.92 10.09
C GLY A 144 12.62 16.71 9.26
N ALA A 145 11.70 16.09 8.54
CA ALA A 145 10.61 16.83 7.89
C ALA A 145 9.61 17.33 8.97
N ARG A 146 9.85 18.50 9.49
CA ARG A 146 8.91 19.26 10.31
C ARG A 146 7.84 19.85 9.39
N GLY A 147 6.90 19.03 8.96
CA GLY A 147 5.75 19.46 8.16
C GLY A 147 4.57 18.56 8.42
N ASN A 148 3.40 19.14 8.65
CA ASN A 148 2.14 18.44 8.63
C ASN A 148 1.92 17.95 7.19
N VAL A 149 2.44 16.77 6.84
CA VAL A 149 2.12 16.13 5.58
C VAL A 149 0.68 15.66 5.70
N GLY A 150 -0.22 16.40 5.07
CA GLY A 150 -1.64 16.08 5.11
C GLY A 150 -1.87 14.65 4.61
N TRP A 151 -2.42 13.84 5.47
CA TRP A 151 -2.85 12.47 5.17
C TRP A 151 -4.28 12.50 4.64
N SER A 152 -4.57 11.64 3.65
CA SER A 152 -5.92 11.39 3.14
C SER A 152 -6.18 9.89 3.18
N PRO A 153 -7.21 9.42 3.90
CA PRO A 153 -7.43 7.99 4.06
C PRO A 153 -7.77 7.31 2.72
N VAL A 154 -7.24 6.11 2.54
CA VAL A 154 -7.62 5.19 1.45
C VAL A 154 -8.47 4.02 1.96
N THR A 155 -8.66 3.91 3.29
CA THR A 155 -9.52 2.92 3.95
C THR A 155 -10.41 3.60 4.99
N GLU A 156 -11.29 2.82 5.64
CA GLU A 156 -12.04 3.24 6.82
C GLU A 156 -11.31 2.93 8.15
N ALA A 157 -10.07 2.45 8.09
CA ALA A 157 -9.23 2.27 9.28
C ALA A 157 -8.86 3.61 9.91
N THR A 158 -8.58 3.60 11.21
CA THR A 158 -8.16 4.80 11.96
C THR A 158 -6.89 5.41 11.38
N PHE A 159 -5.96 4.55 10.98
CA PHE A 159 -4.73 4.94 10.28
C PHE A 159 -4.53 4.04 9.06
N ASP A 160 -4.08 4.62 7.97
CA ASP A 160 -3.62 3.87 6.82
C ASP A 160 -2.44 4.55 6.11
N ALA A 161 -1.69 3.75 5.37
CA ALA A 161 -0.64 4.21 4.47
C ALA A 161 -0.69 3.38 3.20
N ALA A 162 -0.67 4.03 2.06
CA ALA A 162 -0.71 3.38 0.76
C ALA A 162 0.36 3.90 -0.17
N VAL A 163 0.97 2.98 -0.91
CA VAL A 163 1.84 3.27 -2.06
C VAL A 163 1.34 2.45 -3.25
N VAL A 164 1.14 3.12 -4.37
CA VAL A 164 0.70 2.52 -5.63
C VAL A 164 1.67 2.90 -6.74
N GLY A 165 2.16 1.91 -7.47
CA GLY A 165 3.08 2.10 -8.59
C GLY A 165 2.60 1.45 -9.87
N ILE A 166 2.84 2.09 -11.02
CA ILE A 166 2.52 1.60 -12.36
C ILE A 166 3.71 1.86 -13.26
N GLY A 167 4.19 0.85 -13.98
CA GLY A 167 5.30 0.97 -14.92
C GLY A 167 5.69 -0.35 -15.56
N ASN A 168 6.31 -0.32 -16.73
CA ASN A 168 6.78 -1.49 -17.49
C ASN A 168 5.74 -2.61 -17.63
N GLY A 169 4.45 -2.27 -17.75
CA GLY A 169 3.38 -3.24 -17.87
C GLY A 169 3.00 -3.95 -16.55
N HIS A 170 3.50 -3.47 -15.42
CA HIS A 170 3.20 -3.98 -14.09
C HIS A 170 2.55 -2.90 -13.22
N ALA A 171 1.75 -3.35 -12.25
CA ALA A 171 1.15 -2.52 -11.24
C ALA A 171 1.36 -3.14 -9.86
N VAL A 172 1.61 -2.31 -8.85
CA VAL A 172 1.74 -2.72 -7.46
C VAL A 172 0.90 -1.83 -6.56
N VAL A 173 0.23 -2.44 -5.60
CA VAL A 173 -0.49 -1.76 -4.51
C VAL A 173 0.00 -2.32 -3.19
N ILE A 174 0.37 -1.46 -2.27
CA ILE A 174 0.78 -1.82 -0.90
C ILE A 174 0.00 -0.92 0.06
N VAL A 175 -0.73 -1.52 0.98
CA VAL A 175 -1.52 -0.80 1.98
C VAL A 175 -1.24 -1.36 3.36
N ALA A 176 -0.89 -0.48 4.27
CA ALA A 176 -0.81 -0.72 5.71
C ALA A 176 -2.04 -0.11 6.39
N THR A 177 -2.59 -0.78 7.38
CA THR A 177 -3.66 -0.27 8.24
C THR A 177 -3.28 -0.38 9.70
N GLY A 178 -3.88 0.45 10.55
CA GLY A 178 -3.71 0.41 12.00
C GLY A 178 -4.99 0.88 12.68
N GLU A 179 -5.35 0.19 13.76
CA GLU A 179 -6.45 0.54 14.65
C GLU A 179 -5.88 0.84 16.05
N ASP A 180 -6.43 1.85 16.73
CA ASP A 180 -6.11 2.21 18.12
C ASP A 180 -7.12 1.69 19.13
#